data_071d9301eb7f1f4cca34ab0f50b0d169
#
_entry.id   071d9301eb7f1f4cca34ab0f50b0d169
#
_cell.length_a   1.000
_cell.length_b   1.000
_cell.length_c   1.000
_cell.angle_alpha   90.00
_cell.angle_beta   90.00
_cell.angle_gamma   90.00
#
_symmetry.space_group_name_H-M   'P 1'
#
loop_
_entity.id
_entity.type
_entity.pdbx_description
1 polymer ?
#
loop_
_entity_poly.entity_id
_entity_poly.type
_entity_poly.pdbx_seq_one_letter_code
_entity_poly.pdbx_strand_id
1 'polypeptide(L)'
;MLETFSSWQRLRDVWPGAVALIVALEFASLACVCLLQRLALQRPRWLPVVTSQLAGNAAAKIVPGGGAVGSALQYGMLRKAGLPGASTVSGLTAANLLSFGTLLVLPLLAVPAILLGPPVPEDLLEGLWVALAALAILFVIGAVLLVADGPLRRIGAAIQTVRNSFLRKRAPLHGLPERLVRERDLILGVLGQRRWEALAGSIGRWLLDYGALLVAVRAVGSDSRALLVLLAFVTAQVLAQIPLTPGGLGFVEAGLTAMLLLAGVGAADAALATFVYRLASYWLPLPAGAAAWGIHAWRYRDRPAAHHAAGSGPV
;
A
#
# COMPACT_ATOMS: atom_id res chain seq x y z
N MET A 1 8.26 33.09 -11.16
CA MET A 1 7.38 33.65 -10.13
C MET A 1 5.96 33.99 -10.63
N LEU A 2 5.77 34.51 -11.83
CA LEU A 2 4.41 34.81 -12.36
C LEU A 2 3.61 33.55 -12.71
N GLU A 3 4.23 32.46 -13.11
CA GLU A 3 3.53 31.19 -13.40
C GLU A 3 3.00 30.47 -12.16
N THR A 4 3.64 30.66 -11.01
CA THR A 4 3.15 30.09 -9.72
C THR A 4 1.90 30.80 -9.21
N PHE A 5 1.72 32.09 -9.49
CA PHE A 5 0.52 32.84 -9.12
C PHE A 5 -0.70 32.48 -9.98
N SER A 6 -0.50 32.12 -11.24
CA SER A 6 -1.59 31.66 -12.12
C SER A 6 -2.14 30.30 -11.71
N SER A 7 -1.33 29.45 -11.08
CA SER A 7 -1.72 28.11 -10.60
C SER A 7 -2.75 28.19 -9.45
N TRP A 8 -2.68 29.22 -8.60
CA TRP A 8 -3.66 29.42 -7.52
C TRP A 8 -5.05 29.87 -8.00
N GLN A 9 -5.11 30.58 -9.11
CA GLN A 9 -6.39 30.92 -9.72
C GLN A 9 -7.05 29.69 -10.33
N ARG A 10 -6.28 28.78 -10.94
CA ARG A 10 -6.76 27.51 -11.48
C ARG A 10 -7.26 26.53 -10.40
N LEU A 11 -6.79 26.63 -9.15
CA LEU A 11 -7.37 25.87 -8.04
C LEU A 11 -8.83 26.23 -7.76
N ARG A 12 -9.25 27.47 -8.05
CA ARG A 12 -10.64 27.88 -7.94
C ARG A 12 -11.51 27.36 -9.09
N ASP A 13 -10.88 27.06 -10.22
CA ASP A 13 -11.52 26.50 -11.41
C ASP A 13 -11.64 24.97 -11.34
N VAL A 14 -10.90 24.31 -10.41
CA VAL A 14 -11.12 22.88 -10.13
C VAL A 14 -12.52 22.73 -9.58
N TRP A 15 -13.38 22.17 -10.41
CA TRP A 15 -14.80 21.99 -10.09
C TRP A 15 -14.97 21.28 -8.75
N PRO A 16 -15.72 21.84 -7.79
CA PRO A 16 -15.88 21.25 -6.44
C PRO A 16 -16.40 19.81 -6.47
N GLY A 17 -17.14 19.43 -7.52
CA GLY A 17 -17.54 18.05 -7.75
C GLY A 17 -16.38 17.10 -8.03
N ALA A 18 -15.29 17.56 -8.66
CA ALA A 18 -14.11 16.72 -8.87
C ALA A 18 -13.40 16.43 -7.53
N VAL A 19 -13.27 17.43 -6.67
CA VAL A 19 -12.68 17.23 -5.33
C VAL A 19 -13.54 16.28 -4.50
N ALA A 20 -14.86 16.44 -4.52
CA ALA A 20 -15.78 15.54 -3.83
C ALA A 20 -15.67 14.09 -4.37
N LEU A 21 -15.54 13.93 -5.68
CA LEU A 21 -15.35 12.61 -6.31
C LEU A 21 -14.01 11.99 -5.93
N ILE A 22 -12.91 12.75 -5.93
CA ILE A 22 -11.58 12.28 -5.49
C ILE A 22 -11.66 11.78 -4.04
N VAL A 23 -12.25 12.56 -3.14
CA VAL A 23 -12.44 12.17 -1.74
C VAL A 23 -13.31 10.91 -1.63
N ALA A 24 -14.39 10.82 -2.39
CA ALA A 24 -15.26 9.63 -2.39
C ALA A 24 -14.52 8.37 -2.88
N LEU A 25 -13.70 8.49 -3.93
CA LEU A 25 -12.87 7.40 -4.45
C LEU A 25 -11.81 6.94 -3.44
N GLU A 26 -11.18 7.88 -2.73
CA GLU A 26 -10.22 7.57 -1.65
C GLU A 26 -10.89 6.84 -0.47
N PHE A 27 -12.08 7.28 -0.04
CA PHE A 27 -12.83 6.56 0.99
C PHE A 27 -13.27 5.17 0.51
N ALA A 28 -13.67 5.02 -0.73
CA ALA A 28 -14.01 3.72 -1.31
C ALA A 28 -12.78 2.81 -1.40
N SER A 29 -11.61 3.34 -1.77
CA SER A 29 -10.33 2.63 -1.75
C SER A 29 -10.00 2.15 -0.32
N LEU A 30 -10.13 3.02 0.68
CA LEU A 30 -9.96 2.65 2.10
C LEU A 30 -10.94 1.56 2.55
N ALA A 31 -12.19 1.61 2.12
CA ALA A 31 -13.18 0.58 2.41
C ALA A 31 -12.77 -0.78 1.81
N CYS A 32 -12.22 -0.79 0.59
CA CYS A 32 -11.67 -1.99 -0.04
C CYS A 32 -10.49 -2.58 0.77
N VAL A 33 -9.59 -1.73 1.28
CA VAL A 33 -8.49 -2.18 2.16
C VAL A 33 -9.04 -2.77 3.46
N CYS A 34 -10.01 -2.12 4.09
CA CYS A 34 -10.64 -2.63 5.31
C CYS A 34 -11.35 -3.97 5.05
N LEU A 35 -12.02 -4.12 3.91
CA LEU A 35 -12.65 -5.38 3.50
C LEU A 35 -11.59 -6.48 3.32
N LEU A 36 -10.53 -6.20 2.57
CA LEU A 36 -9.43 -7.13 2.36
C LEU A 36 -8.81 -7.59 3.68
N GLN A 37 -8.51 -6.66 4.58
CA GLN A 37 -7.97 -7.01 5.91
C GLN A 37 -8.96 -7.80 6.75
N ARG A 38 -10.25 -7.44 6.71
CA ARG A 38 -11.27 -8.20 7.43
C ARG A 38 -11.40 -9.64 6.95
N LEU A 39 -11.25 -9.85 5.63
CA LEU A 39 -11.23 -11.21 5.04
C LEU A 39 -9.98 -11.97 5.49
N ALA A 40 -8.82 -11.33 5.41
CA ALA A 40 -7.55 -11.92 5.82
C ALA A 40 -7.46 -12.22 7.33
N LEU A 41 -8.17 -11.46 8.16
CA LEU A 41 -8.29 -11.67 9.60
C LEU A 41 -9.45 -12.61 9.99
N GLN A 42 -10.03 -13.35 9.04
CA GLN A 42 -11.13 -14.29 9.28
C GLN A 42 -12.41 -13.65 9.82
N ARG A 43 -12.75 -12.47 9.32
CA ARG A 43 -14.00 -11.72 9.59
C ARG A 43 -14.24 -11.31 11.05
N PRO A 44 -13.30 -10.64 11.72
CA PRO A 44 -13.59 -10.01 12.99
C PRO A 44 -14.66 -8.91 12.84
N ARG A 45 -15.05 -8.31 13.96
CA ARG A 45 -15.92 -7.12 13.95
C ARG A 45 -15.28 -5.99 13.15
N TRP A 46 -16.08 -5.18 12.48
CA TRP A 46 -15.58 -4.08 11.63
C TRP A 46 -14.80 -3.01 12.42
N LEU A 47 -15.28 -2.65 13.60
CA LEU A 47 -14.71 -1.54 14.37
C LEU A 47 -13.19 -1.69 14.62
N PRO A 48 -12.65 -2.80 15.16
CA PRO A 48 -11.20 -2.93 15.34
C PRO A 48 -10.42 -2.94 14.04
N VAL A 49 -10.97 -3.47 12.95
CA VAL A 49 -10.31 -3.48 11.64
C VAL A 49 -10.21 -2.07 11.07
N VAL A 50 -11.33 -1.34 11.02
CA VAL A 50 -11.38 0.01 10.45
C VAL A 50 -10.52 0.97 11.28
N THR A 51 -10.66 0.94 12.61
CA THR A 51 -9.89 1.85 13.47
C THR A 51 -8.40 1.56 13.44
N SER A 52 -7.99 0.29 13.43
CA SER A 52 -6.57 -0.07 13.34
C SER A 52 -5.98 0.26 11.97
N GLN A 53 -6.74 0.07 10.88
CA GLN A 53 -6.30 0.40 9.53
C GLN A 53 -6.10 1.91 9.36
N LEU A 54 -7.06 2.73 9.77
CA LEU A 54 -6.95 4.18 9.66
C LEU A 54 -5.79 4.72 10.51
N ALA A 55 -5.68 4.27 11.75
CA ALA A 55 -4.60 4.67 12.66
C ALA A 55 -3.22 4.22 12.15
N GLY A 56 -3.12 2.97 11.67
CA GLY A 56 -1.88 2.44 11.10
C GLY A 56 -1.46 3.17 9.82
N ASN A 57 -2.41 3.50 8.94
CA ASN A 57 -2.16 4.29 7.74
C ASN A 57 -1.64 5.69 8.08
N ALA A 58 -2.26 6.38 9.03
CA ALA A 58 -1.80 7.69 9.50
C ALA A 58 -0.40 7.61 10.13
N ALA A 59 -0.16 6.62 11.00
CA ALA A 59 1.15 6.42 11.62
C ALA A 59 2.25 6.15 10.57
N ALA A 60 1.95 5.33 9.55
CA ALA A 60 2.87 5.05 8.46
C ALA A 60 3.28 6.29 7.65
N LYS A 61 2.43 7.31 7.62
CA LYS A 61 2.69 8.57 6.90
C LYS A 61 3.49 9.58 7.72
N ILE A 62 3.37 9.55 9.05
CA ILE A 62 4.00 10.55 9.93
C ILE A 62 5.35 10.08 10.46
N VAL A 63 5.45 8.78 10.82
CA VAL A 63 6.59 8.26 11.56
C VAL A 63 7.67 7.74 10.60
N PRO A 64 8.97 8.05 10.82
CA PRO A 64 10.05 7.41 10.09
C PRO A 64 9.98 5.88 10.25
N GLY A 65 10.18 5.14 9.15
CA GLY A 65 9.98 3.69 9.13
C GLY A 65 8.63 3.26 8.53
N GLY A 66 7.78 4.22 8.20
CA GLY A 66 6.62 4.07 7.31
C GLY A 66 5.72 2.87 7.62
N GLY A 67 5.58 1.98 6.63
CA GLY A 67 4.69 0.81 6.71
C GLY A 67 4.97 -0.14 7.87
N ALA A 68 6.23 -0.27 8.33
CA ALA A 68 6.58 -1.13 9.45
C ALA A 68 5.97 -0.60 10.77
N VAL A 69 6.05 0.71 11.00
CA VAL A 69 5.48 1.35 12.21
C VAL A 69 3.95 1.29 12.14
N GLY A 70 3.36 1.58 10.97
CA GLY A 70 1.92 1.47 10.76
C GLY A 70 1.40 0.05 11.02
N SER A 71 2.08 -0.96 10.50
CA SER A 71 1.73 -2.37 10.71
C SER A 71 1.89 -2.80 12.17
N ALA A 72 2.93 -2.32 12.87
CA ALA A 72 3.13 -2.59 14.29
C ALA A 72 2.01 -1.97 15.15
N LEU A 73 1.60 -0.73 14.84
CA LEU A 73 0.46 -0.09 15.50
C LEU A 73 -0.84 -0.86 15.25
N GLN A 74 -1.10 -1.24 13.99
CA GLN A 74 -2.27 -2.06 13.64
C GLN A 74 -2.30 -3.37 14.45
N TYR A 75 -1.17 -4.09 14.47
CA TYR A 75 -1.05 -5.31 15.24
C TYR A 75 -1.37 -5.08 16.72
N GLY A 76 -0.77 -4.07 17.34
CA GLY A 76 -1.02 -3.73 18.75
C GLY A 76 -2.49 -3.42 19.02
N MET A 77 -3.15 -2.64 18.16
CA MET A 77 -4.57 -2.30 18.29
C MET A 77 -5.46 -3.54 18.14
N LEU A 78 -5.22 -4.39 17.15
CA LEU A 78 -5.98 -5.63 16.93
C LEU A 78 -5.80 -6.62 18.10
N ARG A 79 -4.57 -6.73 18.64
CA ARG A 79 -4.30 -7.51 19.84
C ARG A 79 -5.07 -7.01 21.05
N LYS A 80 -5.09 -5.69 21.27
CA LYS A 80 -5.86 -5.05 22.33
C LYS A 80 -7.37 -5.27 22.16
N ALA A 81 -7.84 -5.36 20.93
CA ALA A 81 -9.23 -5.72 20.63
C ALA A 81 -9.55 -7.21 20.89
N GLY A 82 -8.55 -8.05 21.18
CA GLY A 82 -8.70 -9.46 21.56
C GLY A 82 -8.45 -10.45 20.41
N LEU A 83 -7.88 -10.03 19.28
CA LEU A 83 -7.54 -10.96 18.20
C LEU A 83 -6.30 -11.79 18.59
N PRO A 84 -6.21 -13.09 18.21
CA PRO A 84 -5.03 -13.92 18.45
C PRO A 84 -3.80 -13.39 17.69
N GLY A 85 -2.61 -13.46 18.30
CA GLY A 85 -1.40 -12.86 17.75
C GLY A 85 -0.94 -13.47 16.43
N ALA A 86 -0.88 -14.79 16.36
CA ALA A 86 -0.43 -15.49 15.15
C ALA A 86 -1.33 -15.19 13.95
N SER A 87 -2.65 -15.36 14.09
CA SER A 87 -3.60 -15.08 13.00
C SER A 87 -3.63 -13.59 12.61
N THR A 88 -3.36 -12.68 13.56
CA THR A 88 -3.27 -11.25 13.25
C THR A 88 -2.05 -10.94 12.38
N VAL A 89 -0.88 -11.49 12.72
CA VAL A 89 0.33 -11.31 11.90
C VAL A 89 0.13 -11.89 10.51
N SER A 90 -0.28 -13.16 10.41
CA SER A 90 -0.49 -13.83 9.13
C SER A 90 -1.54 -13.12 8.28
N GLY A 91 -2.66 -12.67 8.89
CA GLY A 91 -3.72 -11.94 8.18
C GLY A 91 -3.27 -10.58 7.66
N LEU A 92 -2.58 -9.77 8.46
CA LEU A 92 -2.04 -8.49 8.02
C LEU A 92 -0.99 -8.67 6.91
N THR A 93 -0.11 -9.66 7.06
CA THR A 93 0.91 -9.97 6.04
C THR A 93 0.25 -10.43 4.75
N ALA A 94 -0.76 -11.30 4.82
CA ALA A 94 -1.52 -11.77 3.65
C ALA A 94 -2.17 -10.61 2.89
N ALA A 95 -2.86 -9.72 3.60
CA ALA A 95 -3.51 -8.56 2.99
C ALA A 95 -2.50 -7.62 2.32
N ASN A 96 -1.36 -7.36 2.96
CA ASN A 96 -0.31 -6.51 2.42
C ASN A 96 0.37 -7.13 1.20
N LEU A 97 0.70 -8.43 1.25
CA LEU A 97 1.31 -9.14 0.12
C LEU A 97 0.38 -9.20 -1.09
N LEU A 98 -0.91 -9.50 -0.88
CA LEU A 98 -1.88 -9.50 -1.97
C LEU A 98 -2.05 -8.11 -2.57
N SER A 99 -2.13 -7.08 -1.72
CA SER A 99 -2.24 -5.70 -2.17
C SER A 99 -1.02 -5.26 -2.98
N PHE A 100 0.19 -5.59 -2.51
CA PHE A 100 1.42 -5.27 -3.22
C PHE A 100 1.56 -6.07 -4.52
N GLY A 101 1.26 -7.37 -4.50
CA GLY A 101 1.26 -8.21 -5.71
C GLY A 101 0.29 -7.68 -6.78
N THR A 102 -0.90 -7.24 -6.37
CA THR A 102 -1.87 -6.63 -7.31
C THR A 102 -1.33 -5.33 -7.90
N LEU A 103 -0.65 -4.48 -7.10
CA LEU A 103 -0.01 -3.26 -7.58
C LEU A 103 1.01 -3.55 -8.70
N LEU A 104 1.82 -4.60 -8.53
CA LEU A 104 2.84 -4.97 -9.51
C LEU A 104 2.28 -5.55 -10.82
N VAL A 105 1.05 -6.05 -10.80
CA VAL A 105 0.35 -6.55 -12.01
C VAL A 105 -0.32 -5.43 -12.79
N LEU A 106 -0.73 -4.35 -12.14
CA LEU A 106 -1.46 -3.26 -12.79
C LEU A 106 -0.77 -2.68 -14.04
N PRO A 107 0.57 -2.48 -14.08
CA PRO A 107 1.24 -1.95 -15.26
C PRO A 107 1.09 -2.83 -16.50
N LEU A 108 0.87 -4.13 -16.32
CA LEU A 108 0.65 -5.04 -17.45
C LEU A 108 -0.62 -4.69 -18.24
N LEU A 109 -1.57 -4.01 -17.61
CA LEU A 109 -2.77 -3.49 -18.28
C LEU A 109 -2.45 -2.35 -19.25
N ALA A 110 -1.32 -1.68 -19.09
CA ALA A 110 -0.91 -0.59 -19.98
C ALA A 110 -0.17 -1.11 -21.23
N VAL A 111 0.35 -2.33 -21.22
CA VAL A 111 1.10 -2.92 -22.34
C VAL A 111 0.31 -2.93 -23.65
N PRO A 112 -0.96 -3.37 -23.69
CA PRO A 112 -1.73 -3.35 -24.93
C PRO A 112 -1.91 -1.93 -25.51
N ALA A 113 -2.08 -0.94 -24.65
CA ALA A 113 -2.25 0.44 -25.11
C ALA A 113 -0.97 1.09 -25.61
N ILE A 114 0.19 0.62 -25.13
CA ILE A 114 1.49 1.06 -25.64
C ILE A 114 1.73 0.43 -27.01
N LEU A 115 1.41 -0.85 -27.16
CA LEU A 115 1.63 -1.58 -28.42
C LEU A 115 0.64 -1.19 -29.53
N LEU A 116 -0.62 -0.86 -29.16
CA LEU A 116 -1.71 -0.56 -30.10
C LEU A 116 -2.01 0.94 -30.22
N GLY A 117 -1.38 1.76 -29.37
CA GLY A 117 -1.58 3.21 -29.34
C GLY A 117 -0.73 3.97 -30.36
N PRO A 118 -0.93 5.32 -30.49
CA PRO A 118 -0.07 6.17 -31.28
C PRO A 118 1.38 6.09 -30.82
N PRO A 119 2.36 6.30 -31.71
CA PRO A 119 3.78 6.17 -31.39
C PRO A 119 4.16 7.04 -30.19
N VAL A 120 4.88 6.44 -29.25
CA VAL A 120 5.48 7.11 -28.09
C VAL A 120 6.92 7.47 -28.48
N PRO A 121 7.46 8.62 -28.04
CA PRO A 121 8.87 8.96 -28.29
C PRO A 121 9.81 7.83 -27.85
N GLU A 122 10.85 7.55 -28.61
CA GLU A 122 11.75 6.41 -28.40
C GLU A 122 12.40 6.41 -27.02
N ASP A 123 12.86 7.58 -26.54
CA ASP A 123 13.45 7.74 -25.21
C ASP A 123 12.51 7.37 -24.09
N LEU A 124 11.21 7.67 -24.24
CA LEU A 124 10.15 7.28 -23.29
C LEU A 124 9.84 5.78 -23.36
N LEU A 125 9.91 5.22 -24.56
CA LEU A 125 9.65 3.79 -24.77
C LEU A 125 10.72 2.94 -24.10
N GLU A 126 12.00 3.29 -24.19
CA GLU A 126 13.10 2.60 -23.52
C GLU A 126 12.95 2.65 -21.99
N GLY A 127 12.73 3.84 -21.42
CA GLY A 127 12.51 3.98 -19.99
C GLY A 127 11.30 3.19 -19.48
N LEU A 128 10.25 3.12 -20.29
CA LEU A 128 9.05 2.37 -19.99
C LEU A 128 9.29 0.86 -19.99
N TRP A 129 10.01 0.33 -20.99
CA TRP A 129 10.37 -1.10 -21.05
C TRP A 129 11.26 -1.49 -19.88
N VAL A 130 12.21 -0.65 -19.48
CA VAL A 130 13.05 -0.88 -18.29
C VAL A 130 12.20 -0.91 -17.03
N ALA A 131 11.27 0.01 -16.86
CA ALA A 131 10.35 0.03 -15.71
C ALA A 131 9.44 -1.20 -15.67
N LEU A 132 8.86 -1.57 -16.81
CA LEU A 132 8.02 -2.78 -16.93
C LEU A 132 8.82 -4.05 -16.65
N ALA A 133 10.05 -4.15 -17.16
CA ALA A 133 10.93 -5.30 -16.90
C ALA A 133 11.28 -5.39 -15.41
N ALA A 134 11.62 -4.27 -14.76
CA ALA A 134 11.89 -4.24 -13.33
C ALA A 134 10.68 -4.68 -12.49
N LEU A 135 9.49 -4.19 -12.83
CA LEU A 135 8.24 -4.59 -12.17
C LEU A 135 7.91 -6.07 -12.41
N ALA A 136 8.11 -6.57 -13.65
CA ALA A 136 7.92 -7.98 -13.97
C ALA A 136 8.90 -8.89 -13.21
N ILE A 137 10.17 -8.51 -13.11
CA ILE A 137 11.18 -9.23 -12.32
C ILE A 137 10.75 -9.27 -10.84
N LEU A 138 10.34 -8.14 -10.28
CA LEU A 138 9.90 -8.06 -8.88
C LEU A 138 8.65 -8.92 -8.65
N PHE A 139 7.71 -8.92 -9.60
CA PHE A 139 6.53 -9.78 -9.56
C PHE A 139 6.91 -11.27 -9.62
N VAL A 140 7.81 -11.66 -10.54
CA VAL A 140 8.28 -13.06 -10.68
C VAL A 140 8.99 -13.50 -9.40
N ILE A 141 9.87 -12.67 -8.83
CA ILE A 141 10.52 -12.98 -7.55
C ILE A 141 9.47 -13.20 -6.45
N GLY A 142 8.49 -12.30 -6.33
CA GLY A 142 7.40 -12.43 -5.37
C GLY A 142 6.58 -13.72 -5.59
N ALA A 143 6.22 -14.02 -6.83
CA ALA A 143 5.48 -15.23 -7.19
C ALA A 143 6.27 -16.50 -6.88
N VAL A 144 7.57 -16.53 -7.19
CA VAL A 144 8.46 -17.68 -6.89
C VAL A 144 8.55 -17.89 -5.37
N LEU A 145 8.65 -16.82 -4.57
CA LEU A 145 8.67 -16.92 -3.11
C LEU A 145 7.34 -17.41 -2.52
N LEU A 146 6.23 -17.09 -3.19
CA LEU A 146 4.90 -17.56 -2.79
C LEU A 146 4.62 -19.01 -3.18
N VAL A 147 5.19 -19.50 -4.29
CA VAL A 147 4.89 -20.85 -4.83
C VAL A 147 5.96 -21.87 -4.41
N ALA A 148 7.23 -21.48 -4.39
CA ALA A 148 8.34 -22.40 -4.19
C ALA A 148 8.89 -22.36 -2.74
N ASP A 149 8.99 -23.53 -2.11
CA ASP A 149 9.55 -23.67 -0.76
C ASP A 149 11.06 -23.41 -0.71
N GLY A 150 11.79 -23.85 -1.73
CA GLY A 150 13.25 -23.81 -1.76
C GLY A 150 13.84 -22.41 -1.59
N PRO A 151 13.46 -21.42 -2.44
CA PRO A 151 13.92 -20.05 -2.32
C PRO A 151 13.55 -19.42 -0.97
N LEU A 152 12.33 -19.63 -0.47
CA LEU A 152 11.87 -19.10 0.80
C LEU A 152 12.67 -19.67 1.99
N ARG A 153 12.97 -20.98 1.97
CA ARG A 153 13.83 -21.64 2.97
C ARG A 153 15.26 -21.11 2.93
N ARG A 154 15.82 -20.88 1.73
CA ARG A 154 17.18 -20.32 1.57
C ARG A 154 17.26 -18.90 2.13
N ILE A 155 16.30 -18.05 1.85
CA ILE A 155 16.22 -16.69 2.41
C ILE A 155 16.08 -16.76 3.93
N GLY A 156 15.19 -17.61 4.45
CA GLY A 156 15.05 -17.83 5.89
C GLY A 156 16.34 -18.27 6.57
N ALA A 157 17.06 -19.19 5.95
CA ALA A 157 18.36 -19.67 6.46
C ALA A 157 19.43 -18.56 6.42
N ALA A 158 19.50 -17.80 5.34
CA ALA A 158 20.43 -16.67 5.22
C ALA A 158 20.15 -15.60 6.29
N ILE A 159 18.88 -15.18 6.47
CA ILE A 159 18.49 -14.23 7.51
C ILE A 159 18.83 -14.76 8.90
N GLN A 160 18.53 -16.04 9.18
CA GLN A 160 18.84 -16.68 10.44
C GLN A 160 20.34 -16.66 10.73
N THR A 161 21.16 -17.00 9.73
CA THR A 161 22.63 -17.02 9.83
C THR A 161 23.18 -15.62 10.09
N VAL A 162 22.76 -14.63 9.29
CA VAL A 162 23.17 -13.24 9.44
C VAL A 162 22.79 -12.71 10.82
N ARG A 163 21.52 -12.88 11.23
CA ARG A 163 21.06 -12.43 12.55
C ARG A 163 21.85 -13.09 13.70
N ASN A 164 22.05 -14.39 13.65
CA ASN A 164 22.79 -15.12 14.69
C ASN A 164 24.27 -14.72 14.74
N SER A 165 24.84 -14.34 13.59
CA SER A 165 26.20 -13.82 13.51
C SER A 165 26.36 -12.42 14.11
N PHE A 166 25.41 -11.52 13.81
CA PHE A 166 25.45 -10.13 14.31
C PHE A 166 24.96 -9.99 15.75
N LEU A 167 24.00 -10.81 16.18
CA LEU A 167 23.36 -10.71 17.50
C LEU A 167 23.80 -11.85 18.44
N ARG A 168 25.09 -12.13 18.49
CA ARG A 168 25.70 -13.21 19.33
C ARG A 168 25.34 -13.13 20.82
N LYS A 169 24.96 -11.93 21.32
CA LYS A 169 24.52 -11.72 22.72
C LYS A 169 23.06 -12.09 22.99
N ARG A 170 22.28 -12.39 21.96
CA ARG A 170 20.88 -12.83 22.09
C ARG A 170 20.75 -14.32 21.80
N ALA A 171 19.72 -14.95 22.35
CA ALA A 171 19.45 -16.35 22.06
C ALA A 171 19.40 -16.63 20.56
N PRO A 172 20.07 -17.68 20.05
CA PRO A 172 20.10 -17.99 18.64
C PRO A 172 18.69 -18.28 18.13
N LEU A 173 18.37 -17.76 16.95
CA LEU A 173 17.11 -18.03 16.28
C LEU A 173 17.24 -19.38 15.58
N HIS A 174 16.28 -20.29 15.79
CA HIS A 174 16.20 -21.59 15.14
C HIS A 174 14.87 -21.75 14.41
N GLY A 175 14.87 -22.48 13.29
CA GLY A 175 13.65 -22.84 12.58
C GLY A 175 12.97 -21.69 11.83
N LEU A 176 13.68 -20.62 11.48
CA LEU A 176 13.13 -19.52 10.68
C LEU A 176 12.67 -19.98 9.29
N PRO A 177 13.44 -20.84 8.56
CA PRO A 177 13.01 -21.35 7.26
C PRO A 177 11.63 -22.02 7.30
N GLU A 178 11.42 -22.91 8.25
CA GLU A 178 10.18 -23.66 8.42
C GLU A 178 9.02 -22.77 8.89
N ARG A 179 9.33 -21.75 9.68
CA ARG A 179 8.34 -20.75 10.09
C ARG A 179 7.87 -19.93 8.89
N LEU A 180 8.75 -19.48 8.02
CA LEU A 180 8.39 -18.71 6.84
C LEU A 180 7.51 -19.52 5.88
N VAL A 181 7.82 -20.78 5.66
CA VAL A 181 6.99 -21.68 4.83
C VAL A 181 5.61 -21.86 5.45
N ARG A 182 5.53 -22.14 6.74
CA ARG A 182 4.23 -22.28 7.45
C ARG A 182 3.40 -21.00 7.41
N GLU A 183 4.03 -19.84 7.63
CA GLU A 183 3.33 -18.54 7.55
C GLU A 183 2.79 -18.30 6.13
N ARG A 184 3.57 -18.61 5.08
CA ARG A 184 3.11 -18.55 3.70
C ARG A 184 1.90 -19.46 3.46
N ASP A 185 1.96 -20.69 3.93
CA ASP A 185 0.88 -21.68 3.73
C ASP A 185 -0.40 -21.24 4.48
N LEU A 186 -0.26 -20.66 5.68
CA LEU A 186 -1.36 -20.04 6.39
C LEU A 186 -1.94 -18.86 5.59
N ILE A 187 -1.10 -18.00 5.04
CA ILE A 187 -1.51 -16.87 4.20
C ILE A 187 -2.32 -17.36 2.98
N LEU A 188 -1.80 -18.34 2.28
CA LEU A 188 -2.45 -18.92 1.10
C LEU A 188 -3.76 -19.64 1.48
N GLY A 189 -3.79 -20.34 2.62
CA GLY A 189 -4.98 -21.01 3.14
C GLY A 189 -6.09 -20.03 3.54
N VAL A 190 -5.73 -18.91 4.19
CA VAL A 190 -6.69 -17.87 4.60
C VAL A 190 -7.33 -17.20 3.37
N LEU A 191 -6.55 -16.93 2.34
CA LEU A 191 -7.04 -16.33 1.11
C LEU A 191 -7.76 -17.35 0.20
N GLY A 192 -7.40 -18.64 0.29
CA GLY A 192 -7.84 -19.70 -0.62
C GLY A 192 -9.36 -19.88 -0.70
N GLN A 193 -10.07 -19.81 0.42
CA GLN A 193 -11.53 -19.98 0.47
C GLN A 193 -12.31 -18.80 -0.12
N ARG A 194 -11.71 -17.57 -0.11
CA ARG A 194 -12.36 -16.33 -0.56
C ARG A 194 -11.45 -15.52 -1.46
N ARG A 195 -10.66 -16.21 -2.25
CA ARG A 195 -9.67 -15.61 -3.15
C ARG A 195 -10.25 -14.54 -4.05
N TRP A 196 -11.46 -14.73 -4.56
CA TRP A 196 -12.10 -13.75 -5.45
C TRP A 196 -12.55 -12.49 -4.73
N GLU A 197 -13.10 -12.61 -3.51
CA GLU A 197 -13.46 -11.45 -2.68
C GLU A 197 -12.20 -10.65 -2.28
N ALA A 198 -11.12 -11.35 -1.91
CA ALA A 198 -9.86 -10.74 -1.55
C ALA A 198 -9.17 -10.07 -2.75
N LEU A 199 -9.18 -10.72 -3.93
CA LEU A 199 -8.70 -10.13 -5.18
C LEU A 199 -9.52 -8.90 -5.56
N ALA A 200 -10.85 -8.98 -5.51
CA ALA A 200 -11.73 -7.85 -5.80
C ALA A 200 -11.46 -6.66 -4.85
N GLY A 201 -11.27 -6.92 -3.56
CA GLY A 201 -10.88 -5.88 -2.60
C GLY A 201 -9.51 -5.26 -2.91
N SER A 202 -8.53 -6.09 -3.29
CA SER A 202 -7.18 -5.62 -3.63
C SER A 202 -7.15 -4.84 -4.94
N ILE A 203 -7.82 -5.33 -5.98
CA ILE A 203 -7.96 -4.65 -7.27
C ILE A 203 -8.76 -3.36 -7.09
N GLY A 204 -9.90 -3.43 -6.39
CA GLY A 204 -10.77 -2.29 -6.14
C GLY A 204 -10.03 -1.15 -5.42
N ARG A 205 -9.21 -1.47 -4.41
CA ARG A 205 -8.36 -0.49 -3.74
C ARG A 205 -7.53 0.32 -4.75
N TRP A 206 -6.75 -0.37 -5.58
CA TRP A 206 -5.81 0.29 -6.48
C TRP A 206 -6.51 1.00 -7.66
N LEU A 207 -7.59 0.44 -8.18
CA LEU A 207 -8.35 1.08 -9.26
C LEU A 207 -9.07 2.34 -8.77
N LEU A 208 -9.59 2.34 -7.55
CA LEU A 208 -10.24 3.52 -6.97
C LEU A 208 -9.23 4.61 -6.63
N ASP A 209 -8.08 4.25 -6.07
CA ASP A 209 -6.98 5.17 -5.79
C ASP A 209 -6.39 5.76 -7.10
N TYR A 210 -6.16 4.91 -8.13
CA TYR A 210 -5.82 5.35 -9.48
C TYR A 210 -6.90 6.26 -10.08
N GLY A 211 -8.18 5.89 -9.89
CA GLY A 211 -9.31 6.71 -10.34
C GLY A 211 -9.30 8.11 -9.72
N ALA A 212 -8.92 8.23 -8.46
CA ALA A 212 -8.75 9.52 -7.79
C ALA A 212 -7.66 10.38 -8.45
N LEU A 213 -6.51 9.79 -8.79
CA LEU A 213 -5.46 10.48 -9.55
C LEU A 213 -5.94 10.87 -10.96
N LEU A 214 -6.63 9.97 -11.66
CA LEU A 214 -7.13 10.24 -13.01
C LEU A 214 -8.14 11.39 -13.01
N VAL A 215 -9.04 11.44 -12.02
CA VAL A 215 -9.96 12.56 -11.83
C VAL A 215 -9.21 13.85 -11.55
N ALA A 216 -8.13 13.82 -10.72
CA ALA A 216 -7.31 14.99 -10.47
C ALA A 216 -6.63 15.52 -11.75
N VAL A 217 -6.09 14.63 -12.60
CA VAL A 217 -5.49 14.99 -13.90
C VAL A 217 -6.53 15.58 -14.85
N ARG A 218 -7.75 15.03 -14.89
CA ARG A 218 -8.84 15.57 -15.72
C ARG A 218 -9.36 16.91 -15.21
N ALA A 219 -9.42 17.08 -13.90
CA ALA A 219 -9.89 18.30 -13.25
C ALA A 219 -9.00 19.52 -13.52
N VAL A 220 -7.71 19.31 -13.81
CA VAL A 220 -6.78 20.37 -14.22
C VAL A 220 -6.79 20.62 -15.73
N GLY A 221 -7.67 19.97 -16.50
CA GLY A 221 -7.86 20.18 -17.94
C GLY A 221 -6.91 19.37 -18.83
N SER A 222 -6.22 18.36 -18.31
CA SER A 222 -5.35 17.50 -19.10
C SER A 222 -6.09 16.29 -19.69
N ASP A 223 -5.95 16.07 -20.98
CA ASP A 223 -6.49 14.92 -21.73
C ASP A 223 -5.47 13.79 -21.94
N SER A 224 -4.50 13.69 -21.04
CA SER A 224 -3.49 12.64 -21.09
C SER A 224 -4.11 11.25 -21.12
N ARG A 225 -3.44 10.32 -21.79
CA ARG A 225 -3.90 8.93 -21.90
C ARG A 225 -3.98 8.29 -20.52
N ALA A 226 -5.16 7.78 -20.16
CA ALA A 226 -5.41 7.15 -18.86
C ALA A 226 -4.36 6.07 -18.52
N LEU A 227 -3.89 5.31 -19.51
CA LEU A 227 -2.91 4.25 -19.28
C LEU A 227 -1.49 4.76 -19.00
N LEU A 228 -1.09 5.91 -19.52
CA LEU A 228 0.16 6.57 -19.14
C LEU A 228 0.08 7.14 -17.72
N VAL A 229 -1.09 7.69 -17.35
CA VAL A 229 -1.38 8.11 -15.96
C VAL A 229 -1.35 6.90 -15.01
N LEU A 230 -1.80 5.70 -15.46
CA LEU A 230 -1.69 4.47 -14.68
C LEU A 230 -0.23 4.09 -14.40
N LEU A 231 0.66 4.23 -15.38
CA LEU A 231 2.09 3.98 -15.19
C LEU A 231 2.71 4.98 -14.20
N ALA A 232 2.36 6.26 -14.33
CA ALA A 232 2.77 7.30 -13.38
C ALA A 232 2.30 6.95 -11.95
N PHE A 233 1.05 6.53 -11.81
CA PHE A 233 0.46 6.09 -10.53
C PHE A 233 1.24 4.92 -9.92
N VAL A 234 1.41 3.83 -10.68
CA VAL A 234 2.09 2.63 -10.15
C VAL A 234 3.52 2.94 -9.77
N THR A 235 4.25 3.69 -10.59
CA THR A 235 5.63 4.10 -10.26
C THR A 235 5.65 4.90 -8.96
N ALA A 236 4.76 5.87 -8.78
CA ALA A 236 4.66 6.64 -7.54
C ALA A 236 4.33 5.76 -6.32
N GLN A 237 3.42 4.79 -6.48
CA GLN A 237 3.06 3.88 -5.40
C GLN A 237 4.19 2.90 -5.04
N VAL A 238 5.00 2.47 -6.01
CA VAL A 238 6.21 1.67 -5.75
C VAL A 238 7.26 2.51 -5.04
N LEU A 239 7.49 3.75 -5.49
CA LEU A 239 8.38 4.71 -4.81
C LEU A 239 7.95 4.97 -3.36
N ALA A 240 6.64 5.04 -3.11
CA ALA A 240 6.10 5.23 -1.76
C ALA A 240 6.40 4.05 -0.79
N GLN A 241 6.76 2.87 -1.31
CA GLN A 241 7.20 1.74 -0.47
C GLN A 241 8.63 1.92 0.06
N ILE A 242 9.42 2.81 -0.56
CA ILE A 242 10.81 3.07 -0.14
C ILE A 242 10.77 4.08 1.01
N PRO A 243 11.21 3.70 2.23
CA PRO A 243 11.09 4.56 3.41
C PRO A 243 12.21 5.61 3.49
N LEU A 244 12.39 6.42 2.44
CA LEU A 244 13.42 7.48 2.40
C LEU A 244 12.99 8.69 3.26
N THR A 245 11.73 9.06 3.20
CA THR A 245 11.16 10.16 3.96
C THR A 245 9.87 9.72 4.67
N PRO A 246 9.45 10.36 5.76
CA PRO A 246 8.18 10.05 6.41
C PRO A 246 7.03 10.14 5.40
N GLY A 247 6.34 9.02 5.16
CA GLY A 247 5.24 8.94 4.18
C GLY A 247 5.59 9.29 2.74
N GLY A 248 6.88 9.28 2.37
CA GLY A 248 7.34 9.61 1.02
C GLY A 248 7.24 11.10 0.67
N LEU A 249 7.07 12.00 1.67
CA LEU A 249 6.93 13.44 1.42
C LEU A 249 8.10 14.01 0.62
N GLY A 250 7.79 14.78 -0.40
CA GLY A 250 8.73 15.37 -1.37
C GLY A 250 9.16 14.39 -2.45
N PHE A 251 9.51 13.18 -2.09
CA PHE A 251 10.04 12.18 -3.03
C PHE A 251 8.94 11.59 -3.93
N VAL A 252 7.81 11.21 -3.35
CA VAL A 252 6.66 10.67 -4.11
C VAL A 252 6.01 11.76 -4.96
N GLU A 253 5.89 12.99 -4.45
CA GLU A 253 5.35 14.13 -5.18
C GLU A 253 6.23 14.47 -6.39
N ALA A 254 7.54 14.54 -6.20
CA ALA A 254 8.48 14.79 -7.30
C ALA A 254 8.42 13.66 -8.34
N GLY A 255 8.42 12.40 -7.89
CA GLY A 255 8.32 11.24 -8.76
C GLY A 255 7.00 11.18 -9.54
N LEU A 256 5.86 11.41 -8.87
CA LEU A 256 4.56 11.44 -9.52
C LEU A 256 4.46 12.58 -10.55
N THR A 257 4.89 13.79 -10.17
CA THR A 257 4.90 14.95 -11.09
C THR A 257 5.76 14.67 -12.30
N ALA A 258 6.98 14.14 -12.12
CA ALA A 258 7.87 13.78 -13.21
C ALA A 258 7.24 12.74 -14.15
N MET A 259 6.61 11.71 -13.59
CA MET A 259 5.95 10.67 -14.38
C MET A 259 4.70 11.18 -15.12
N LEU A 260 3.97 12.14 -14.55
CA LEU A 260 2.84 12.79 -15.22
C LEU A 260 3.34 13.69 -16.37
N LEU A 261 4.47 14.38 -16.21
CA LEU A 261 5.13 15.09 -17.32
C LEU A 261 5.46 14.15 -18.47
N LEU A 262 6.04 13.00 -18.19
CA LEU A 262 6.33 11.96 -19.18
C LEU A 262 5.05 11.38 -19.81
N ALA A 263 3.94 11.37 -19.06
CA ALA A 263 2.63 10.99 -19.59
C ALA A 263 1.98 12.07 -20.48
N GLY A 264 2.66 13.20 -20.71
CA GLY A 264 2.20 14.30 -21.57
C GLY A 264 1.32 15.33 -20.85
N VAL A 265 1.29 15.33 -19.51
CA VAL A 265 0.62 16.38 -18.71
C VAL A 265 1.54 17.61 -18.66
N GLY A 266 1.01 18.82 -18.89
CA GLY A 266 1.78 20.05 -18.76
C GLY A 266 2.39 20.24 -17.37
N ALA A 267 3.53 20.91 -17.25
CA ALA A 267 4.28 21.01 -15.99
C ALA A 267 3.46 21.59 -14.83
N ALA A 268 2.74 22.67 -15.07
CA ALA A 268 1.87 23.30 -14.07
C ALA A 268 0.70 22.38 -13.68
N ASP A 269 0.10 21.72 -14.66
CA ASP A 269 -1.04 20.82 -14.45
C ASP A 269 -0.62 19.52 -13.75
N ALA A 270 0.57 18.99 -14.05
CA ALA A 270 1.13 17.82 -13.38
C ALA A 270 1.39 18.09 -11.90
N ALA A 271 1.97 19.25 -11.58
CA ALA A 271 2.18 19.66 -10.20
C ALA A 271 0.85 19.86 -9.45
N LEU A 272 -0.12 20.51 -10.09
CA LEU A 272 -1.44 20.77 -9.52
C LEU A 272 -2.24 19.48 -9.31
N ALA A 273 -2.27 18.59 -10.30
CA ALA A 273 -2.91 17.28 -10.19
C ALA A 273 -2.30 16.44 -9.06
N THR A 274 -0.96 16.42 -8.98
CA THR A 274 -0.25 15.75 -7.88
C THR A 274 -0.66 16.33 -6.53
N PHE A 275 -0.70 17.66 -6.40
CA PHE A 275 -1.08 18.31 -5.16
C PHE A 275 -2.52 17.98 -4.73
N VAL A 276 -3.49 18.12 -5.65
CA VAL A 276 -4.91 17.81 -5.38
C VAL A 276 -5.10 16.34 -4.99
N TYR A 277 -4.48 15.43 -5.73
CA TYR A 277 -4.50 14.00 -5.41
C TYR A 277 -3.89 13.73 -4.03
N ARG A 278 -2.73 14.29 -3.71
CA ARG A 278 -2.04 14.09 -2.42
C ARG A 278 -2.79 14.72 -1.25
N LEU A 279 -3.55 15.78 -1.49
CA LEU A 279 -4.41 16.37 -0.47
C LEU A 279 -5.45 15.35 0.03
N ALA A 280 -6.04 14.56 -0.86
CA ALA A 280 -7.00 13.53 -0.51
C ALA A 280 -6.31 12.23 -0.04
N SER A 281 -5.32 11.72 -0.79
CA SER A 281 -4.70 10.42 -0.52
C SER A 281 -3.71 10.43 0.66
N TYR A 282 -3.09 11.58 0.94
CA TYR A 282 -2.10 11.69 2.02
C TYR A 282 -2.64 12.44 3.24
N TRP A 283 -3.14 13.68 3.05
CA TRP A 283 -3.48 14.56 4.17
C TRP A 283 -4.81 14.21 4.83
N LEU A 284 -5.83 13.84 4.05
CA LEU A 284 -7.15 13.50 4.59
C LEU A 284 -7.14 12.29 5.54
N PRO A 285 -6.39 11.20 5.29
CA PRO A 285 -6.29 10.08 6.21
C PRO A 285 -5.63 10.39 7.56
N LEU A 286 -4.87 11.50 7.71
CA LEU A 286 -4.20 11.82 8.96
C LEU A 286 -5.16 12.15 10.10
N PRO A 287 -6.08 13.14 9.97
CA PRO A 287 -7.06 13.41 11.01
C PRO A 287 -8.03 12.24 11.21
N ALA A 288 -8.40 11.51 10.14
CA ALA A 288 -9.23 10.32 10.26
C ALA A 288 -8.54 9.21 11.07
N GLY A 289 -7.24 9.02 10.87
CA GLY A 289 -6.45 8.06 11.64
C GLY A 289 -6.27 8.45 13.10
N ALA A 290 -6.05 9.72 13.38
CA ALA A 290 -5.98 10.24 14.75
C ALA A 290 -7.31 10.03 15.51
N ALA A 291 -8.43 10.36 14.87
CA ALA A 291 -9.77 10.12 15.42
C ALA A 291 -10.02 8.63 15.64
N ALA A 292 -9.67 7.78 14.66
CA ALA A 292 -9.81 6.32 14.75
C ALA A 292 -8.98 5.74 15.90
N TRP A 293 -7.76 6.23 16.11
CA TRP A 293 -6.93 5.85 17.24
C TRP A 293 -7.57 6.21 18.57
N GLY A 294 -8.11 7.43 18.69
CA GLY A 294 -8.83 7.90 19.90
C GLY A 294 -10.06 7.05 20.19
N ILE A 295 -10.91 6.79 19.19
CA ILE A 295 -12.08 5.90 19.30
C ILE A 295 -11.67 4.51 19.76
N HIS A 296 -10.61 3.94 19.17
CA HIS A 296 -10.11 2.63 19.54
C HIS A 296 -9.58 2.61 20.98
N ALA A 297 -8.78 3.60 21.36
CA ALA A 297 -8.21 3.72 22.70
C ALA A 297 -9.31 3.83 23.77
N TRP A 298 -10.35 4.63 23.51
CA TRP A 298 -11.50 4.76 24.40
C TRP A 298 -12.30 3.46 24.49
N ARG A 299 -12.59 2.80 23.36
CA ARG A 299 -13.45 1.61 23.29
C ARG A 299 -12.83 0.36 23.95
N TYR A 300 -11.50 0.27 23.90
CA TYR A 300 -10.73 -0.89 24.42
C TYR A 300 -9.85 -0.51 25.61
N ARG A 301 -10.14 0.60 26.32
CA ARG A 301 -9.34 1.10 27.44
C ARG A 301 -9.18 0.05 28.56
N ASP A 302 -10.26 -0.59 28.93
CA ASP A 302 -10.31 -1.46 30.11
C ASP A 302 -10.00 -2.94 29.79
N ARG A 303 -9.57 -3.25 28.56
CA ARG A 303 -9.11 -4.59 28.21
C ARG A 303 -7.62 -4.73 28.52
N PRO A 304 -7.24 -5.63 29.47
CA PRO A 304 -5.84 -5.94 29.68
C PRO A 304 -5.25 -6.44 28.36
N ALA A 305 -4.05 -5.95 28.00
CA ALA A 305 -3.32 -6.51 26.89
C ALA A 305 -3.21 -8.03 27.15
N ALA A 306 -3.58 -8.85 26.18
CA ALA A 306 -3.50 -10.31 26.32
C ALA A 306 -2.01 -10.71 26.45
N HIS A 307 -1.49 -10.60 27.68
CA HIS A 307 -0.19 -11.12 28.05
C HIS A 307 -0.30 -12.64 28.12
N HIS A 308 0.49 -13.29 27.29
CA HIS A 308 0.99 -14.66 27.41
C HIS A 308 0.15 -15.66 28.25
N ALA A 309 -0.90 -16.19 27.65
CA ALA A 309 -1.36 -17.53 28.01
C ALA A 309 -0.56 -18.56 27.18
N ALA A 310 0.76 -18.61 27.42
CA ALA A 310 1.62 -19.65 26.90
C ALA A 310 2.67 -19.95 27.98
N GLY A 311 2.32 -20.84 28.91
CA GLY A 311 3.29 -21.36 29.86
C GLY A 311 2.77 -21.58 31.26
N SER A 312 1.64 -22.29 31.42
CA SER A 312 1.38 -23.04 32.64
C SER A 312 0.57 -24.30 32.27
N GLY A 313 1.26 -25.24 31.66
CA GLY A 313 0.83 -26.63 31.74
C GLY A 313 1.18 -27.13 33.14
N PRO A 314 0.32 -27.91 33.79
CA PRO A 314 0.63 -28.53 35.10
C PRO A 314 1.77 -29.55 34.92
N VAL A 315 2.62 -29.59 35.92
CA VAL A 315 3.71 -30.56 36.16
C VAL A 315 3.15 -31.97 36.23
#